data_e0c1502505ed36c0e3f4eb38029d0878
#
_entry.id   e0c1502505ed36c0e3f4eb38029d0878
#
_cell.length_a   1.000
_cell.length_b   1.000
_cell.length_c   1.000
_cell.angle_alpha   90.00
_cell.angle_beta   90.00
_cell.angle_gamma   90.00
#
_symmetry.space_group_name_H-M   'P 1'
#
loop_
_entity.id
_entity.type
_entity.pdbx_description
1 polymer ?
#
loop_
_entity_poly.entity_id
_entity_poly.type
_entity_poly.pdbx_seq_one_letter_code
_entity_poly.pdbx_strand_id
1 'polypeptide(L)'
;MGIGVVGVKLLLSPHALPAGHSLFFAVGAGPPHDGVRKAKRLNLSRDLRGIAALAARFPGAAVLAFGFGDRAFVLARHEEIGVAIGALLPSPGLILVTALKDSLEAAYGARYVVVLLHVSPAALDSIAWFIWYSLATKCGRRPPPYGPGPCSGSLFYASSVRYDGFYTCNTWAAEALGAGGLPIQAAGVLFAFEVMREARTLASH
;
A
#
# COMPACT_ATOMS: atom_id res chain seq x y z
N MET A 1 -26.50 -15.95 -1.60
CA MET A 1 -25.23 -15.75 -0.88
C MET A 1 -24.64 -14.44 -1.34
N GLY A 2 -24.73 -13.37 -0.53
CA GLY A 2 -24.16 -12.08 -0.87
C GLY A 2 -22.64 -12.15 -0.74
N ILE A 3 -21.94 -11.99 -1.86
CA ILE A 3 -20.48 -11.83 -1.89
C ILE A 3 -20.21 -10.49 -1.21
N GLY A 4 -19.59 -10.52 -0.02
CA GLY A 4 -19.16 -9.30 0.66
C GLY A 4 -18.11 -8.60 -0.20
N VAL A 5 -18.43 -7.42 -0.71
CA VAL A 5 -17.51 -6.59 -1.48
C VAL A 5 -16.70 -5.74 -0.50
N VAL A 6 -15.38 -5.77 -0.64
CA VAL A 6 -14.44 -4.97 0.16
C VAL A 6 -13.77 -3.98 -0.78
N GLY A 7 -13.54 -2.76 -0.32
CA GLY A 7 -12.92 -1.72 -1.15
C GLY A 7 -11.40 -1.65 -0.94
N VAL A 8 -10.66 -1.61 -2.02
CA VAL A 8 -9.25 -1.22 -2.06
C VAL A 8 -9.16 0.14 -2.72
N LYS A 9 -8.47 1.08 -2.08
CA LYS A 9 -8.31 2.44 -2.61
C LYS A 9 -6.87 2.68 -3.02
N LEU A 10 -6.72 3.21 -4.23
CA LEU A 10 -5.44 3.70 -4.76
C LEU A 10 -5.39 5.21 -4.60
N LEU A 11 -4.25 5.71 -4.12
CA LEU A 11 -3.98 7.14 -4.01
C LEU A 11 -2.82 7.52 -4.91
N LEU A 12 -3.02 8.57 -5.67
CA LEU A 12 -1.97 9.25 -6.41
C LEU A 12 -1.79 10.66 -5.87
N SER A 13 -0.57 11.01 -5.45
CA SER A 13 -0.19 12.39 -5.14
C SER A 13 0.11 13.13 -6.45
N PRO A 14 -0.64 14.18 -6.84
CA PRO A 14 -0.33 14.98 -8.01
C PRO A 14 0.86 15.94 -7.79
N HIS A 15 1.27 16.15 -6.54
CA HIS A 15 2.33 17.06 -6.14
C HIS A 15 3.58 16.35 -5.60
N ALA A 16 3.76 15.10 -5.94
CA ALA A 16 5.00 14.41 -5.58
C ALA A 16 6.16 15.03 -6.35
N LEU A 17 7.22 15.31 -5.61
CA LEU A 17 8.55 15.70 -6.01
C LEU A 17 9.02 15.09 -7.36
N PRO A 18 9.91 15.72 -8.13
CA PRO A 18 10.25 15.35 -9.49
C PRO A 18 10.75 13.91 -9.71
N ALA A 19 10.89 13.12 -8.68
CA ALA A 19 11.32 11.72 -8.75
C ALA A 19 10.38 10.69 -8.09
N GLY A 20 9.18 11.06 -7.64
CA GLY A 20 8.40 10.09 -6.88
C GLY A 20 6.90 10.36 -6.79
N HIS A 21 6.15 9.99 -7.83
CA HIS A 21 4.71 9.77 -7.66
C HIS A 21 4.54 8.49 -6.83
N SER A 22 4.35 8.65 -5.52
CA SER A 22 4.13 7.51 -4.64
C SER A 22 2.69 7.03 -4.78
N LEU A 23 2.51 5.81 -5.23
CA LEU A 23 1.23 5.14 -5.22
C LEU A 23 1.06 4.45 -3.86
N PHE A 24 -0.04 4.72 -3.19
CA PHE A 24 -0.38 4.11 -1.92
C PHE A 24 -1.60 3.21 -2.07
N PHE A 25 -1.55 2.05 -1.42
CA PHE A 25 -2.72 1.23 -1.19
C PHE A 25 -3.34 1.54 0.14
N ALA A 26 -4.65 1.64 0.17
CA ALA A 26 -5.36 1.65 1.42
C ALA A 26 -6.33 0.48 1.48
N VAL A 27 -6.17 -0.31 2.51
CA VAL A 27 -7.07 -1.39 2.87
C VAL A 27 -7.91 -0.89 4.04
N GLY A 28 -9.17 -0.59 3.79
CA GLY A 28 -10.12 -0.18 4.82
C GLY A 28 -11.20 -1.23 4.99
N ALA A 29 -11.54 -1.56 6.22
CA ALA A 29 -12.87 -2.07 6.50
C ALA A 29 -13.84 -0.94 6.17
N GLY A 30 -14.89 -1.21 5.38
CA GLY A 30 -15.93 -0.23 5.05
C GLY A 30 -16.51 0.48 6.29
N PRO A 31 -17.45 1.42 6.15
CA PRO A 31 -17.88 2.31 7.21
C PRO A 31 -18.15 1.57 8.53
N PRO A 32 -17.82 2.16 9.69
CA PRO A 32 -17.61 1.49 10.98
C PRO A 32 -18.83 0.77 11.56
N HIS A 33 -19.97 0.76 10.91
CA HIS A 33 -21.20 0.27 11.53
C HIS A 33 -21.36 -1.26 11.59
N ASP A 34 -20.64 -2.07 10.76
CA ASP A 34 -20.75 -3.54 10.84
C ASP A 34 -19.45 -4.34 10.53
N GLY A 35 -18.42 -3.70 9.99
CA GLY A 35 -17.24 -4.40 9.45
C GLY A 35 -16.35 -5.04 10.51
N VAL A 36 -16.12 -4.37 11.64
CA VAL A 36 -15.20 -4.83 12.69
C VAL A 36 -15.75 -6.06 13.44
N ARG A 37 -17.07 -6.17 13.57
CA ARG A 37 -17.71 -7.35 14.19
C ARG A 37 -17.75 -8.55 13.25
N LYS A 38 -17.83 -8.33 11.92
CA LYS A 38 -17.82 -9.39 10.90
C LYS A 38 -16.40 -9.94 10.64
N ALA A 39 -15.38 -9.09 10.69
CA ALA A 39 -13.97 -9.51 10.55
C ALA A 39 -13.55 -10.52 11.62
N LYS A 40 -14.16 -10.48 12.80
CA LYS A 40 -13.89 -11.43 13.89
C LYS A 40 -14.46 -12.84 13.65
N ARG A 41 -15.32 -13.03 12.64
CA ARG A 41 -15.95 -14.33 12.29
C ARG A 41 -15.44 -14.96 10.99
N LEU A 42 -14.66 -14.21 10.19
CA LEU A 42 -14.00 -14.77 9.02
C LEU A 42 -12.80 -15.58 9.53
N ASN A 43 -12.70 -16.83 9.07
CA ASN A 43 -11.48 -17.63 9.20
C ASN A 43 -10.39 -16.95 8.37
N LEU A 44 -9.78 -15.90 8.95
CA LEU A 44 -8.72 -15.14 8.30
C LEU A 44 -7.58 -16.09 7.93
N SER A 45 -7.17 -16.07 6.68
CA SER A 45 -5.97 -16.78 6.22
C SER A 45 -4.78 -16.42 7.12
N ARG A 46 -3.76 -17.25 7.12
CA ARG A 46 -2.54 -17.01 7.93
C ARG A 46 -1.95 -15.64 7.63
N ASP A 47 -2.10 -15.16 6.42
CA ASP A 47 -1.51 -13.95 5.86
C ASP A 47 -2.28 -12.70 6.27
N LEU A 48 -3.60 -12.76 6.30
CA LEU A 48 -4.42 -11.71 6.94
C LEU A 48 -4.12 -11.57 8.43
N ARG A 49 -3.76 -12.67 9.12
CA ARG A 49 -3.30 -12.59 10.51
C ARG A 49 -2.00 -11.79 10.64
N GLY A 50 -1.11 -11.87 9.64
CA GLY A 50 0.11 -11.06 9.58
C GLY A 50 -0.22 -9.56 9.48
N ILE A 51 -1.07 -9.19 8.54
CA ILE A 51 -1.52 -7.79 8.39
C ILE A 51 -2.34 -7.33 9.61
N ALA A 52 -3.20 -8.19 10.18
CA ALA A 52 -3.93 -7.88 11.40
C ALA A 52 -3.00 -7.67 12.61
N ALA A 53 -1.93 -8.47 12.72
CA ALA A 53 -0.90 -8.29 13.73
C ALA A 53 -0.10 -6.99 13.55
N LEU A 54 0.07 -6.56 12.29
CA LEU A 54 0.65 -5.25 11.97
C LEU A 54 -0.31 -4.12 12.36
N ALA A 55 -1.59 -4.26 12.00
CA ALA A 55 -2.65 -3.30 12.34
C ALA A 55 -2.81 -3.09 13.86
N ALA A 56 -2.57 -4.13 14.65
CA ALA A 56 -2.61 -4.03 16.12
C ALA A 56 -1.57 -3.05 16.71
N ARG A 57 -0.59 -2.58 15.94
CA ARG A 57 0.32 -1.51 16.35
C ARG A 57 -0.28 -0.11 16.23
N PHE A 58 -1.42 0.00 15.55
CA PHE A 58 -2.07 1.27 15.25
C PHE A 58 -3.49 1.28 15.84
N PRO A 59 -3.61 1.38 17.16
CA PRO A 59 -4.92 1.37 17.81
C PRO A 59 -5.77 2.56 17.33
N GLY A 60 -7.03 2.28 17.01
CA GLY A 60 -7.96 3.29 16.51
C GLY A 60 -7.81 3.63 15.03
N ALA A 61 -6.95 2.93 14.28
CA ALA A 61 -6.90 3.09 12.84
C ALA A 61 -8.16 2.50 12.18
N ALA A 62 -8.82 3.31 11.35
CA ALA A 62 -9.91 2.86 10.49
C ALA A 62 -9.38 2.30 9.17
N VAL A 63 -8.25 2.83 8.71
CA VAL A 63 -7.63 2.49 7.42
C VAL A 63 -6.11 2.38 7.60
N LEU A 64 -5.49 1.39 6.96
CA LEU A 64 -4.05 1.33 6.78
C LEU A 64 -3.70 1.61 5.32
N ALA A 65 -2.85 2.59 5.09
CA ALA A 65 -2.27 2.87 3.79
C ALA A 65 -0.84 2.33 3.72
N PHE A 66 -0.50 1.70 2.61
CA PHE A 66 0.81 1.09 2.35
C PHE A 66 1.46 1.76 1.15
N GLY A 67 2.74 2.10 1.27
CA GLY A 67 3.56 2.61 0.19
C GLY A 67 4.92 1.92 0.17
N PHE A 68 5.51 1.79 -1.02
CA PHE A 68 6.84 1.21 -1.22
C PHE A 68 7.76 2.28 -1.79
N GLY A 69 9.03 2.29 -1.39
CA GLY A 69 9.99 3.25 -1.91
C GLY A 69 11.44 2.88 -1.66
N ASP A 70 12.34 3.56 -2.35
CA ASP A 70 13.77 3.50 -2.10
C ASP A 70 14.11 4.01 -0.70
N ARG A 71 14.94 3.26 0.02
CA ARG A 71 15.28 3.59 1.42
C ARG A 71 16.03 4.93 1.54
N ALA A 72 16.99 5.18 0.68
CA ALA A 72 17.76 6.40 0.75
C ALA A 72 16.89 7.60 0.40
N PHE A 73 16.06 7.47 -0.65
CA PHE A 73 15.16 8.51 -1.11
C PHE A 73 14.08 8.87 -0.07
N VAL A 74 13.40 7.87 0.51
CA VAL A 74 12.31 8.14 1.46
C VAL A 74 12.79 8.64 2.83
N LEU A 75 14.07 8.38 3.18
CA LEU A 75 14.67 8.88 4.41
C LEU A 75 15.39 10.22 4.22
N ALA A 76 15.71 10.60 2.99
CA ALA A 76 16.25 11.90 2.68
C ALA A 76 15.23 13.00 3.02
N ARG A 77 15.62 13.97 3.83
CA ARG A 77 14.74 15.07 4.24
C ARG A 77 14.69 16.21 3.20
N HIS A 78 15.50 16.14 2.16
CA HIS A 78 15.67 17.18 1.15
C HIS A 78 15.80 16.56 -0.25
N GLU A 79 15.37 17.34 -1.24
CA GLU A 79 15.37 17.00 -2.67
C GLU A 79 16.78 17.05 -3.27
N GLU A 80 17.66 16.17 -2.86
CA GLU A 80 18.97 16.06 -3.48
C GLU A 80 18.85 15.27 -4.79
N ILE A 81 19.16 15.91 -5.91
CA ILE A 81 19.14 15.30 -7.25
C ILE A 81 19.99 14.02 -7.30
N GLY A 82 21.11 13.98 -6.57
CA GLY A 82 21.97 12.81 -6.46
C GLY A 82 21.27 11.59 -5.84
N VAL A 83 20.35 11.79 -4.91
CA VAL A 83 19.56 10.70 -4.28
C VAL A 83 18.53 10.16 -5.28
N ALA A 84 17.93 11.01 -6.10
CA ALA A 84 16.98 10.58 -7.13
C ALA A 84 17.65 9.74 -8.24
N ILE A 85 18.87 10.09 -8.64
CA ILE A 85 19.66 9.30 -9.60
C ILE A 85 20.08 7.97 -8.96
N GLY A 86 20.47 7.98 -7.68
CA GLY A 86 20.84 6.78 -6.92
C GLY A 86 19.69 5.78 -6.82
N ALA A 87 18.43 6.24 -6.80
CA ALA A 87 17.24 5.39 -6.76
C ALA A 87 17.01 4.58 -8.07
N LEU A 88 17.74 4.85 -9.15
CA LEU A 88 17.73 4.01 -10.35
C LEU A 88 18.56 2.72 -10.17
N LEU A 89 19.49 2.71 -9.22
CA LEU A 89 20.31 1.53 -8.93
C LEU A 89 19.59 0.64 -7.90
N PRO A 90 19.80 -0.69 -7.95
CA PRO A 90 19.21 -1.61 -7.00
C PRO A 90 19.60 -1.27 -5.55
N SER A 91 18.62 -0.90 -4.75
CA SER A 91 18.79 -0.46 -3.37
C SER A 91 17.82 -1.18 -2.42
N PRO A 92 18.06 -1.17 -1.10
CA PRO A 92 17.08 -1.67 -0.15
C PRO A 92 15.79 -0.84 -0.19
N GLY A 93 14.65 -1.54 -0.28
CA GLY A 93 13.33 -0.91 -0.20
C GLY A 93 12.84 -0.71 1.24
N LEU A 94 11.94 0.25 1.41
CA LEU A 94 11.12 0.42 2.61
C LEU A 94 9.64 0.36 2.27
N ILE A 95 8.87 -0.15 3.22
CA ILE A 95 7.40 -0.08 3.19
C ILE A 95 6.96 0.91 4.25
N LEU A 96 6.27 1.96 3.82
CA LEU A 96 5.58 2.89 4.70
C LEU A 96 4.21 2.33 5.03
N VAL A 97 3.89 2.27 6.31
CA VAL A 97 2.54 1.99 6.80
C VAL A 97 2.02 3.23 7.50
N THR A 98 0.93 3.78 7.00
CA THR A 98 0.26 4.95 7.58
C THR A 98 -1.11 4.56 8.08
N ALA A 99 -1.35 4.79 9.36
CA ALA A 99 -2.63 4.56 10.00
C ALA A 99 -3.47 5.84 9.96
N LEU A 100 -4.66 5.73 9.41
CA LEU A 100 -5.62 6.82 9.33
C LEU A 100 -6.80 6.51 10.26
N LYS A 101 -7.24 7.53 11.02
CA LYS A 101 -8.40 7.43 11.90
C LYS A 101 -9.72 7.58 11.13
N ASP A 102 -9.64 8.29 10.03
CA ASP A 102 -10.76 8.59 9.14
C ASP A 102 -10.56 7.99 7.75
N SER A 103 -11.46 8.30 6.82
CA SER A 103 -11.32 7.88 5.43
C SER A 103 -10.10 8.55 4.77
N LEU A 104 -9.65 7.96 3.66
CA LEU A 104 -8.57 8.53 2.86
C LEU A 104 -8.92 9.92 2.34
N GLU A 105 -10.16 10.10 1.93
CA GLU A 105 -10.67 11.37 1.42
C GLU A 105 -10.62 12.46 2.49
N ALA A 106 -10.96 12.12 3.73
CA ALA A 106 -10.87 13.04 4.87
C ALA A 106 -9.43 13.38 5.22
N ALA A 107 -8.52 12.39 5.17
CA ALA A 107 -7.12 12.55 5.54
C ALA A 107 -6.30 13.33 4.50
N TYR A 108 -6.55 13.08 3.22
CA TYR A 108 -5.73 13.62 2.13
C TYR A 108 -6.45 14.70 1.28
N GLY A 109 -7.78 14.77 1.36
CA GLY A 109 -8.60 15.79 0.68
C GLY A 109 -8.39 15.83 -0.83
N ALA A 110 -8.59 17.01 -1.43
CA ALA A 110 -8.44 17.22 -2.86
C ALA A 110 -6.99 17.15 -3.38
N ARG A 111 -6.02 16.95 -2.49
CA ARG A 111 -4.59 16.86 -2.87
C ARG A 111 -4.23 15.56 -3.56
N TYR A 112 -5.09 14.54 -3.44
CA TYR A 112 -4.82 13.20 -3.97
C TYR A 112 -5.96 12.73 -4.85
N VAL A 113 -5.62 12.06 -5.92
CA VAL A 113 -6.61 11.32 -6.72
C VAL A 113 -6.81 9.96 -6.06
N VAL A 114 -8.04 9.67 -5.67
CA VAL A 114 -8.42 8.40 -5.06
C VAL A 114 -9.26 7.60 -6.06
N VAL A 115 -8.88 6.35 -6.31
CA VAL A 115 -9.68 5.39 -7.08
C VAL A 115 -10.09 4.27 -6.16
N LEU A 116 -11.39 4.03 -6.04
CA LEU A 116 -11.95 2.92 -5.28
C LEU A 116 -12.15 1.73 -6.22
N LEU A 117 -11.53 0.60 -5.88
CA LEU A 117 -11.73 -0.68 -6.54
C LEU A 117 -12.53 -1.60 -5.63
N HIS A 118 -13.59 -2.15 -6.16
CA HIS A 118 -14.37 -3.19 -5.49
C HIS A 118 -13.76 -4.55 -5.75
N VAL A 119 -13.32 -5.23 -4.70
CA VAL A 119 -12.64 -6.52 -4.80
C VAL A 119 -13.37 -7.58 -3.97
N SER A 120 -13.21 -8.84 -4.34
CA SER A 120 -13.71 -9.95 -3.53
C SER A 120 -12.87 -10.10 -2.24
N PRO A 121 -13.41 -10.73 -1.19
CA PRO A 121 -12.62 -11.04 0.00
C PRO A 121 -11.36 -11.87 -0.31
N ALA A 122 -11.42 -12.80 -1.26
CA ALA A 122 -10.27 -13.60 -1.68
C ALA A 122 -9.21 -12.76 -2.39
N ALA A 123 -9.62 -11.79 -3.21
CA ALA A 123 -8.70 -10.84 -3.83
C ALA A 123 -8.00 -9.96 -2.78
N LEU A 124 -8.76 -9.49 -1.78
CA LEU A 124 -8.19 -8.74 -0.66
C LEU A 124 -7.17 -9.58 0.13
N ASP A 125 -7.47 -10.85 0.38
CA ASP A 125 -6.55 -11.80 1.01
C ASP A 125 -5.24 -11.92 0.24
N SER A 126 -5.32 -12.03 -1.09
CA SER A 126 -4.16 -12.14 -1.96
C SER A 126 -3.33 -10.85 -1.96
N ILE A 127 -3.98 -9.68 -1.96
CA ILE A 127 -3.30 -8.38 -1.84
C ILE A 127 -2.60 -8.27 -0.47
N ALA A 128 -3.29 -8.64 0.60
CA ALA A 128 -2.73 -8.63 1.95
C ALA A 128 -1.52 -9.58 2.08
N TRP A 129 -1.62 -10.76 1.45
CA TRP A 129 -0.52 -11.72 1.34
C TRP A 129 0.69 -11.09 0.64
N PHE A 130 0.49 -10.46 -0.52
CA PHE A 130 1.55 -9.79 -1.26
C PHE A 130 2.24 -8.71 -0.42
N ILE A 131 1.45 -7.85 0.26
CA ILE A 131 1.98 -6.81 1.14
C ILE A 131 2.78 -7.44 2.29
N TRP A 132 2.27 -8.49 2.93
CA TRP A 132 2.95 -9.17 4.02
C TRP A 132 4.28 -9.77 3.61
N TYR A 133 4.35 -10.40 2.44
CA TYR A 133 5.58 -10.97 1.90
C TYR A 133 6.58 -9.92 1.41
N SER A 134 6.11 -8.74 1.06
CA SER A 134 6.99 -7.60 0.77
C SER A 134 7.68 -7.05 2.02
N LEU A 135 7.24 -7.39 3.22
CA LEU A 135 7.91 -7.00 4.47
C LEU A 135 9.07 -7.97 4.79
N ALA A 136 10.21 -7.43 5.22
CA ALA A 136 11.34 -8.24 5.67
C ALA A 136 11.03 -8.89 7.04
N THR A 137 10.33 -10.02 7.01
CA THR A 137 9.98 -10.79 8.19
C THR A 137 11.03 -11.85 8.49
N LYS A 138 11.42 -11.99 9.75
CA LYS A 138 12.28 -13.11 10.17
C LYS A 138 11.39 -14.26 10.64
N CYS A 139 11.45 -15.40 9.94
CA CYS A 139 10.70 -16.62 10.28
C CYS A 139 9.18 -16.39 10.48
N GLY A 140 8.56 -15.56 9.63
CA GLY A 140 7.12 -15.28 9.72
C GLY A 140 6.70 -14.45 10.95
N ARG A 141 7.64 -13.94 11.72
CA ARG A 141 7.36 -13.07 12.86
C ARG A 141 7.02 -11.67 12.36
N ARG A 142 6.22 -10.95 13.15
CA ARG A 142 5.92 -9.55 12.91
C ARG A 142 7.22 -8.73 12.77
N PRO A 143 7.41 -8.00 11.65
CA PRO A 143 8.63 -7.22 11.46
C PRO A 143 8.72 -6.11 12.51
N PRO A 144 9.91 -5.81 13.04
CA PRO A 144 10.12 -4.61 13.83
C PRO A 144 9.98 -3.37 12.93
N PRO A 145 9.52 -2.23 13.46
CA PRO A 145 9.60 -0.97 12.74
C PRO A 145 11.06 -0.66 12.42
N TYR A 146 11.31 -0.15 11.22
CA TYR A 146 12.61 0.39 10.82
C TYR A 146 12.82 1.79 11.44
N GLY A 147 11.76 2.60 11.49
CA GLY A 147 11.77 3.93 12.06
C GLY A 147 10.41 4.62 11.93
N PRO A 148 10.29 5.84 12.48
CA PRO A 148 9.08 6.65 12.33
C PRO A 148 8.91 7.08 10.87
N GLY A 149 7.66 7.11 10.40
CA GLY A 149 7.29 7.66 9.11
C GLY A 149 7.18 9.19 9.14
N PRO A 150 6.86 9.80 8.00
CA PRO A 150 6.82 11.26 7.85
C PRO A 150 5.65 11.93 8.58
N CYS A 151 4.61 11.17 8.92
CA CYS A 151 3.40 11.68 9.57
C CYS A 151 3.18 10.98 10.91
N SER A 152 2.47 11.64 11.82
CA SER A 152 1.98 11.00 13.04
C SER A 152 1.12 9.77 12.68
N GLY A 153 1.37 8.64 13.34
CA GLY A 153 0.68 7.38 13.02
C GLY A 153 1.27 6.63 11.83
N SER A 154 2.46 6.99 11.34
CA SER A 154 3.14 6.25 10.29
C SER A 154 4.48 5.66 10.76
N LEU A 155 4.80 4.46 10.22
CA LEU A 155 6.03 3.72 10.51
C LEU A 155 6.61 3.16 9.20
N PHE A 156 7.94 3.20 9.10
CA PHE A 156 8.67 2.47 8.08
C PHE A 156 8.99 1.05 8.54
N TYR A 157 8.97 0.13 7.58
CA TYR A 157 9.40 -1.25 7.74
C TYR A 157 10.38 -1.60 6.62
N ALA A 158 11.39 -2.42 6.93
CA ALA A 158 12.28 -2.93 5.90
C ALA A 158 11.50 -3.82 4.91
N SER A 159 11.78 -3.64 3.62
CA SER A 159 11.23 -4.48 2.57
C SER A 159 12.11 -5.71 2.31
N SER A 160 11.50 -6.84 1.98
CA SER A 160 12.18 -8.01 1.41
C SER A 160 12.51 -7.81 -0.07
N VAL A 161 11.85 -6.84 -0.70
CA VAL A 161 12.00 -6.50 -2.12
C VAL A 161 12.93 -5.31 -2.26
N ARG A 162 13.79 -5.33 -3.29
CA ARG A 162 14.69 -4.22 -3.63
C ARG A 162 13.94 -3.22 -4.52
N TYR A 163 14.32 -1.97 -4.39
CA TYR A 163 13.87 -0.88 -5.25
C TYR A 163 14.92 -0.63 -6.33
N ASP A 164 14.51 -0.39 -7.55
CA ASP A 164 15.38 0.08 -8.65
C ASP A 164 14.56 0.81 -9.72
N GLY A 165 15.22 1.27 -10.79
CA GLY A 165 14.58 2.00 -11.87
C GLY A 165 13.55 1.21 -12.68
N PHE A 166 13.52 -0.12 -12.56
CA PHE A 166 12.57 -1.01 -13.22
C PHE A 166 11.52 -1.58 -12.25
N TYR A 167 11.84 -1.59 -10.95
CA TYR A 167 10.95 -2.02 -9.89
C TYR A 167 10.69 -0.89 -8.91
N THR A 168 9.72 -0.06 -9.25
CA THR A 168 9.36 1.15 -8.51
C THR A 168 8.14 0.92 -7.59
N CYS A 169 7.74 1.94 -6.86
CA CYS A 169 6.48 1.94 -6.11
C CYS A 169 5.27 1.65 -7.01
N ASN A 170 5.29 2.05 -8.26
CA ASN A 170 4.20 1.84 -9.21
C ASN A 170 4.12 0.39 -9.66
N THR A 171 5.28 -0.24 -9.96
CA THR A 171 5.37 -1.67 -10.28
C THR A 171 4.88 -2.51 -9.10
N TRP A 172 5.35 -2.20 -7.87
CA TRP A 172 4.93 -2.88 -6.65
C TRP A 172 3.42 -2.78 -6.42
N ALA A 173 2.85 -1.60 -6.70
CA ALA A 173 1.43 -1.38 -6.58
C ALA A 173 0.62 -2.17 -7.63
N ALA A 174 1.08 -2.20 -8.87
CA ALA A 174 0.45 -2.98 -9.93
C ALA A 174 0.51 -4.49 -9.63
N GLU A 175 1.64 -4.99 -9.12
CA GLU A 175 1.78 -6.38 -8.70
C GLU A 175 0.85 -6.74 -7.54
N ALA A 176 0.68 -5.85 -6.56
CA ALA A 176 -0.26 -6.08 -5.46
C ALA A 176 -1.69 -6.24 -5.98
N LEU A 177 -2.12 -5.40 -6.93
CA LEU A 177 -3.44 -5.52 -7.57
C LEU A 177 -3.54 -6.78 -8.42
N GLY A 178 -2.50 -7.10 -9.18
CA GLY A 178 -2.40 -8.34 -9.96
C GLY A 178 -2.50 -9.59 -9.08
N ALA A 179 -1.85 -9.58 -7.90
CA ALA A 179 -1.99 -10.65 -6.90
C ALA A 179 -3.44 -10.85 -6.45
N GLY A 180 -4.24 -9.77 -6.41
CA GLY A 180 -5.68 -9.80 -6.18
C GLY A 180 -6.50 -10.28 -7.37
N GLY A 181 -5.86 -10.64 -8.50
CA GLY A 181 -6.56 -11.07 -9.71
C GLY A 181 -7.15 -9.93 -10.54
N LEU A 182 -6.77 -8.68 -10.26
CA LEU A 182 -7.17 -7.55 -11.09
C LEU A 182 -6.33 -7.54 -12.38
N PRO A 183 -6.93 -7.30 -13.55
CA PRO A 183 -6.23 -7.30 -14.83
C PRO A 183 -5.42 -6.01 -15.03
N ILE A 184 -4.43 -5.81 -14.18
CA ILE A 184 -3.51 -4.67 -14.22
C ILE A 184 -2.13 -5.17 -14.65
N GLN A 185 -1.59 -4.52 -15.69
CA GLN A 185 -0.26 -4.83 -16.21
C GLN A 185 0.80 -4.27 -15.25
N ALA A 186 1.59 -5.15 -14.65
CA ALA A 186 2.69 -4.74 -13.77
C ALA A 186 4.02 -4.60 -14.52
N ALA A 187 4.25 -5.43 -15.54
CA ALA A 187 5.49 -5.43 -16.30
C ALA A 187 5.66 -4.10 -17.09
N GLY A 188 6.78 -3.42 -16.85
CA GLY A 188 7.11 -2.17 -17.53
C GLY A 188 6.38 -0.93 -17.01
N VAL A 189 5.58 -1.05 -15.97
CA VAL A 189 4.93 0.10 -15.33
C VAL A 189 5.97 0.91 -14.55
N LEU A 190 6.32 2.07 -15.06
CA LEU A 190 7.24 2.99 -14.41
C LEU A 190 6.51 4.20 -13.79
N PHE A 191 5.35 4.55 -14.33
CA PHE A 191 4.64 5.76 -13.94
C PHE A 191 3.29 5.46 -13.29
N ALA A 192 2.97 6.22 -12.25
CA ALA A 192 1.73 6.05 -11.50
C ALA A 192 0.46 6.28 -12.33
N PHE A 193 0.51 7.15 -13.36
CA PHE A 193 -0.64 7.41 -14.23
C PHE A 193 -1.08 6.16 -15.01
N GLU A 194 -0.16 5.24 -15.31
CA GLU A 194 -0.46 3.98 -16.02
C GLU A 194 -1.36 3.11 -15.14
N VAL A 195 -0.94 2.86 -13.90
CA VAL A 195 -1.73 2.09 -12.92
C VAL A 195 -3.08 2.76 -12.65
N MET A 196 -3.08 4.08 -12.49
CA MET A 196 -4.30 4.84 -12.20
C MET A 196 -5.28 4.83 -13.37
N ARG A 197 -4.80 4.84 -14.61
CA ARG A 197 -5.63 4.72 -15.81
C ARG A 197 -6.33 3.36 -15.84
N GLU A 198 -5.60 2.28 -15.67
CA GLU A 198 -6.16 0.92 -15.63
C GLU A 198 -7.14 0.74 -14.46
N ALA A 199 -6.77 1.24 -13.28
CA ALA A 199 -7.64 1.19 -12.10
C ALA A 199 -8.95 1.96 -12.32
N ARG A 200 -8.93 3.13 -12.97
CA ARG A 200 -10.15 3.88 -13.29
C ARG A 200 -11.04 3.12 -14.26
N THR A 201 -10.48 2.44 -15.25
CA THR A 201 -11.24 1.60 -16.18
C THR A 201 -11.95 0.47 -15.42
N LEU A 202 -11.27 -0.16 -14.46
CA LEU A 202 -11.86 -1.22 -13.64
C LEU A 202 -12.93 -0.70 -12.66
N ALA A 203 -12.77 0.51 -12.17
CA ALA A 203 -13.73 1.12 -11.24
C ALA A 203 -15.02 1.57 -11.91
N SER A 204 -15.04 1.70 -13.25
CA SER A 204 -16.22 2.13 -14.04
C SER A 204 -17.11 0.98 -14.48
N HIS A 205 -16.75 -0.25 -14.17
CA HIS A 205 -17.48 -1.49 -14.48
C HIS A 205 -17.96 -2.17 -13.19
#